data_e1c1c1b9f22289fa4f904b56cb7bbab0
#
_entry.id   e1c1c1b9f22289fa4f904b56cb7bbab0
#
_cell.length_a   1.000
_cell.length_b   1.000
_cell.length_c   1.000
_cell.angle_alpha   90.00
_cell.angle_beta   90.00
_cell.angle_gamma   90.00
#
_symmetry.space_group_name_H-M   'P 1'
#
loop_
_entity.id
_entity.type
_entity.pdbx_description
1 polymer ?
#
loop_
_entity_poly.entity_id
_entity_poly.type
_entity_poly.pdbx_seq_one_letter_code
_entity_poly.pdbx_strand_id
1 'polypeptide(L)'
;IHHVKTYTLDVLKYKNIFDYIITKTWLSRSRDEKSIPWHIHACAHISFVYYLNTPPKSHKLKFMNPHHKNSLWLGNKEGKYDHLKMIEEHNEINAETFFLHPPEGHIALFPSTLHHSTESIDGFVGERLAIVGDITCVLKKEYLQFSTGFISPQHWKIYQG
;
A
#
# COMPACT_ATOMS: atom_id res chain seq x y z
N ILE A 1 -12.51 10.25 1.69
CA ILE A 1 -13.17 9.88 0.40
C ILE A 1 -12.66 10.72 -0.77
N HIS A 2 -12.46 12.05 -0.61
CA HIS A 2 -11.97 12.90 -1.72
C HIS A 2 -10.68 12.34 -2.35
N HIS A 3 -9.63 12.12 -1.58
CA HIS A 3 -8.35 11.57 -2.08
C HIS A 3 -8.49 10.18 -2.72
N VAL A 4 -9.42 9.35 -2.23
CA VAL A 4 -9.69 8.04 -2.83
C VAL A 4 -10.28 8.19 -4.23
N LYS A 5 -11.21 9.13 -4.42
CA LYS A 5 -11.76 9.46 -5.74
C LYS A 5 -10.69 10.01 -6.68
N THR A 6 -9.88 10.96 -6.21
CA THR A 6 -8.74 11.46 -7.00
C THR A 6 -7.82 10.30 -7.42
N TYR A 7 -7.45 9.41 -6.48
CA TYR A 7 -6.62 8.26 -6.79
C TYR A 7 -7.25 7.34 -7.84
N THR A 8 -8.52 6.98 -7.67
CA THR A 8 -9.17 6.01 -8.56
C THR A 8 -9.57 6.60 -9.92
N LEU A 9 -10.12 7.83 -9.93
CA LEU A 9 -10.66 8.43 -11.14
C LEU A 9 -9.60 9.19 -11.94
N ASP A 10 -8.77 9.98 -11.25
CA ASP A 10 -7.84 10.89 -11.90
C ASP A 10 -6.47 10.24 -12.15
N VAL A 11 -6.00 9.40 -11.23
CA VAL A 11 -4.70 8.72 -11.37
C VAL A 11 -4.86 7.39 -12.07
N LEU A 12 -5.70 6.47 -11.54
CA LEU A 12 -5.88 5.13 -12.09
C LEU A 12 -6.85 5.06 -13.27
N LYS A 13 -7.57 6.15 -13.56
CA LYS A 13 -8.52 6.27 -14.69
C LYS A 13 -9.67 5.26 -14.70
N TYR A 14 -10.09 4.80 -13.53
CA TYR A 14 -11.32 4.00 -13.43
C TYR A 14 -12.55 4.87 -13.70
N LYS A 15 -13.62 4.24 -14.20
CA LYS A 15 -14.93 4.89 -14.31
C LYS A 15 -15.55 5.13 -12.94
N ASN A 16 -16.35 6.17 -12.79
CA ASN A 16 -17.07 6.49 -11.54
C ASN A 16 -18.29 5.56 -11.33
N ILE A 17 -18.04 4.26 -11.26
CA ILE A 17 -19.05 3.22 -11.09
C ILE A 17 -18.99 2.55 -9.71
N PHE A 18 -18.11 3.02 -8.83
CA PHE A 18 -17.90 2.43 -7.50
C PHE A 18 -18.29 3.40 -6.39
N ASP A 19 -18.84 2.82 -5.34
CA ASP A 19 -18.86 3.39 -4.00
C ASP A 19 -17.66 2.84 -3.21
N TYR A 20 -17.14 3.66 -2.30
CA TYR A 20 -15.95 3.35 -1.52
C TYR A 20 -16.32 3.20 -0.05
N ILE A 21 -16.09 2.01 0.50
CA ILE A 21 -16.43 1.67 1.87
C ILE A 21 -15.13 1.45 2.64
N ILE A 22 -14.90 2.24 3.68
CA ILE A 22 -13.83 1.96 4.64
C ILE A 22 -14.28 0.77 5.48
N THR A 23 -13.62 -0.36 5.33
CA THR A 23 -13.99 -1.62 5.99
C THR A 23 -13.22 -1.84 7.28
N LYS A 24 -12.03 -1.24 7.39
CA LYS A 24 -11.17 -1.39 8.56
C LYS A 24 -10.27 -0.17 8.71
N THR A 25 -10.04 0.23 9.96
CA THR A 25 -9.03 1.25 10.31
C THR A 25 -8.35 0.86 11.61
N TRP A 26 -7.06 1.18 11.72
CA TRP A 26 -6.30 0.98 12.96
C TRP A 26 -5.16 1.99 13.09
N LEU A 27 -4.66 2.16 14.29
CA LEU A 27 -3.47 2.94 14.57
C LEU A 27 -2.23 2.05 14.40
N SER A 28 -1.34 2.45 13.51
CA SER A 28 -0.01 1.83 13.36
C SER A 28 1.01 2.66 14.12
N ARG A 29 1.68 2.00 15.05
CA ARG A 29 2.71 2.59 15.89
C ARG A 29 4.00 1.81 15.70
N SER A 30 5.01 2.47 15.13
CA SER A 30 6.34 1.89 14.96
C SER A 30 7.32 2.59 15.90
N ARG A 31 7.99 1.81 16.73
CA ARG A 31 9.01 2.29 17.67
C ARG A 31 10.35 1.67 17.35
N ASP A 32 11.38 2.48 17.48
CA ASP A 32 12.76 2.06 17.34
C ASP A 32 12.97 1.30 16.00
N GLU A 33 13.74 0.24 15.99
CA GLU A 33 14.10 -0.51 14.78
C GLU A 33 13.10 -1.60 14.37
N LYS A 34 11.91 -1.67 14.98
CA LYS A 34 10.92 -2.72 14.68
C LYS A 34 10.19 -2.45 13.37
N SER A 35 10.47 -3.26 12.38
CA SER A 35 9.83 -3.21 11.05
C SER A 35 8.58 -4.08 10.98
N ILE A 36 7.62 -3.70 10.13
CA ILE A 36 6.49 -4.55 9.76
C ILE A 36 6.94 -5.40 8.57
N PRO A 37 6.81 -6.75 8.64
CA PRO A 37 7.24 -7.62 7.56
C PRO A 37 6.40 -7.44 6.28
N TRP A 38 6.87 -8.02 5.18
CA TRP A 38 6.17 -8.05 3.90
C TRP A 38 4.79 -8.69 4.02
N HIS A 39 3.78 -7.99 3.54
CA HIS A 39 2.38 -8.43 3.56
C HIS A 39 1.54 -7.76 2.47
N ILE A 40 0.30 -8.21 2.34
CA ILE A 40 -0.77 -7.64 1.52
C ILE A 40 -2.05 -7.59 2.36
N HIS A 41 -3.05 -6.87 1.90
CA HIS A 41 -4.38 -6.86 2.51
C HIS A 41 -5.38 -7.56 1.58
N ALA A 42 -5.59 -8.87 1.81
CA ALA A 42 -6.35 -9.74 0.90
C ALA A 42 -7.84 -9.40 0.78
N CYS A 43 -8.42 -8.70 1.75
CA CYS A 43 -9.86 -8.44 1.81
C CYS A 43 -10.25 -6.99 1.46
N ALA A 44 -9.38 -6.27 0.75
CA ALA A 44 -9.60 -4.90 0.36
C ALA A 44 -9.10 -4.64 -1.07
N HIS A 45 -9.52 -3.51 -1.65
CA HIS A 45 -9.05 -3.08 -2.97
C HIS A 45 -7.99 -1.99 -2.87
N ILE A 46 -8.15 -1.08 -1.92
CA ILE A 46 -7.23 0.04 -1.68
C ILE A 46 -6.87 0.06 -0.21
N SER A 47 -5.58 0.17 0.07
CA SER A 47 -5.08 0.46 1.40
C SER A 47 -4.60 1.90 1.48
N PHE A 48 -4.72 2.50 2.65
CA PHE A 48 -4.18 3.83 2.90
C PHE A 48 -3.38 3.89 4.19
N VAL A 49 -2.42 4.81 4.20
CA VAL A 49 -1.62 5.15 5.38
C VAL A 49 -1.61 6.67 5.51
N TYR A 50 -2.24 7.20 6.54
CA TYR A 50 -2.21 8.62 6.87
C TYR A 50 -1.24 8.87 8.01
N TYR A 51 -0.25 9.70 7.80
CA TYR A 51 0.88 9.92 8.69
C TYR A 51 0.57 11.02 9.72
N LEU A 52 0.47 10.63 10.99
CA LEU A 52 0.20 11.53 12.11
C LEU A 52 1.48 12.09 12.73
N ASN A 53 2.54 11.30 12.75
CA ASN A 53 3.84 11.67 13.27
C ASN A 53 4.91 10.92 12.49
N THR A 54 5.80 11.66 11.84
CA THR A 54 6.85 11.11 10.99
C THR A 54 8.18 11.81 11.28
N PRO A 55 8.84 11.51 12.42
CA PRO A 55 10.12 12.09 12.74
C PRO A 55 11.18 11.80 11.66
N PRO A 56 12.19 12.65 11.52
CA PRO A 56 13.33 12.39 10.64
C PRO A 56 13.94 11.00 10.92
N LYS A 57 14.32 10.29 9.87
CA LYS A 57 14.85 8.92 9.94
C LYS A 57 13.87 7.85 10.42
N SER A 58 12.59 8.17 10.60
CA SER A 58 11.58 7.17 10.94
C SER A 58 11.40 6.15 9.80
N HIS A 59 10.67 5.08 10.10
CA HIS A 59 10.41 3.99 9.17
C HIS A 59 9.85 4.46 7.83
N LYS A 60 10.44 4.01 6.74
CA LYS A 60 9.94 4.17 5.38
C LYS A 60 8.89 3.11 5.06
N LEU A 61 7.95 3.45 4.21
CA LEU A 61 7.06 2.49 3.58
C LEU A 61 7.77 1.92 2.35
N LYS A 62 7.94 0.60 2.33
CA LYS A 62 8.67 -0.12 1.27
C LYS A 62 7.68 -0.94 0.45
N PHE A 63 7.78 -0.85 -0.86
CA PHE A 63 6.95 -1.59 -1.80
C PHE A 63 7.79 -2.51 -2.67
N MET A 64 7.25 -3.67 -2.99
CA MET A 64 7.81 -4.53 -4.02
C MET A 64 7.43 -3.98 -5.39
N ASN A 65 8.42 -3.85 -6.27
CA ASN A 65 8.14 -3.46 -7.65
C ASN A 65 7.49 -4.62 -8.41
N PRO A 66 6.23 -4.50 -8.87
CA PRO A 66 5.55 -5.57 -9.58
C PRO A 66 6.19 -5.90 -10.93
N HIS A 67 7.04 -5.02 -11.45
CA HIS A 67 7.70 -5.12 -12.75
C HIS A 67 9.18 -5.52 -12.68
N HIS A 68 9.68 -5.96 -11.50
CA HIS A 68 11.11 -6.24 -11.25
C HIS A 68 11.73 -7.41 -12.04
N LYS A 69 11.06 -7.91 -13.08
CA LYS A 69 11.52 -9.04 -13.91
C LYS A 69 12.75 -8.75 -14.79
N ASN A 70 13.26 -7.53 -14.77
CA ASN A 70 14.45 -7.10 -15.52
C ASN A 70 15.77 -7.29 -14.74
N SER A 71 15.78 -8.06 -13.67
CA SER A 71 17.02 -8.43 -13.00
C SER A 71 17.79 -9.41 -13.89
N LEU A 72 18.93 -8.98 -14.41
CA LEU A 72 19.83 -9.81 -15.21
C LEU A 72 20.56 -10.86 -14.39
N TRP A 73 20.56 -10.73 -13.08
CA TRP A 73 21.33 -11.57 -12.16
C TRP A 73 20.45 -12.17 -11.07
N LEU A 74 20.29 -13.48 -11.10
CA LEU A 74 19.61 -14.22 -10.03
C LEU A 74 20.50 -14.18 -8.79
N GLY A 75 20.13 -13.38 -7.80
CA GLY A 75 20.87 -13.27 -6.55
C GLY A 75 21.37 -11.87 -6.21
N ASN A 76 20.96 -10.87 -6.97
CA ASN A 76 21.13 -9.45 -6.63
C ASN A 76 20.23 -9.07 -5.44
N LYS A 77 19.81 -10.06 -4.66
CA LYS A 77 19.08 -9.88 -3.42
C LYS A 77 20.05 -9.31 -2.40
N GLU A 78 19.58 -8.25 -1.80
CA GLU A 78 20.15 -7.52 -0.68
C GLU A 78 21.22 -8.31 0.09
N GLY A 79 22.45 -7.87 0.06
CA GLY A 79 23.50 -8.25 0.99
C GLY A 79 24.61 -9.16 0.47
N LYS A 80 24.41 -10.06 -0.50
CA LYS A 80 25.48 -11.00 -0.85
C LYS A 80 26.45 -10.50 -1.92
N TYR A 81 25.99 -9.64 -2.82
CA TYR A 81 26.79 -9.07 -3.92
C TYR A 81 26.76 -7.53 -3.97
N ASP A 82 26.23 -6.90 -2.94
CA ASP A 82 26.13 -5.44 -2.84
C ASP A 82 27.51 -4.74 -2.91
N HIS A 83 28.56 -5.46 -2.45
CA HIS A 83 29.94 -4.99 -2.55
C HIS A 83 30.42 -4.82 -4.00
N LEU A 84 29.80 -5.46 -4.97
CA LEU A 84 30.17 -5.32 -6.37
C LEU A 84 29.53 -4.10 -7.05
N LYS A 85 28.53 -3.47 -6.40
CA LYS A 85 27.81 -2.30 -6.94
C LYS A 85 27.52 -2.43 -8.42
N MET A 86 26.92 -3.57 -8.81
CA MET A 86 26.68 -3.88 -10.22
C MET A 86 25.65 -2.97 -10.87
N ILE A 87 24.85 -2.27 -10.08
CA ILE A 87 23.85 -1.29 -10.52
C ILE A 87 24.36 0.08 -10.10
N GLU A 88 24.66 0.91 -11.07
CA GLU A 88 25.15 2.28 -10.84
C GLU A 88 24.04 3.16 -10.29
N GLU A 89 22.81 3.06 -10.86
CA GLU A 89 21.63 3.82 -10.44
C GLU A 89 20.37 2.94 -10.51
N HIS A 90 19.63 2.90 -9.42
CA HIS A 90 18.34 2.24 -9.35
C HIS A 90 17.24 3.12 -9.95
N ASN A 91 16.38 2.51 -10.77
CA ASN A 91 15.24 3.15 -11.40
C ASN A 91 14.01 2.20 -11.38
N GLU A 92 12.88 2.66 -11.92
CA GLU A 92 11.61 1.90 -11.93
C GLU A 92 11.70 0.56 -12.67
N ILE A 93 12.68 0.38 -13.56
CA ILE A 93 12.83 -0.82 -14.40
C ILE A 93 13.70 -1.86 -13.70
N ASN A 94 14.76 -1.44 -13.03
CA ASN A 94 15.77 -2.35 -12.44
C ASN A 94 15.67 -2.50 -10.92
N ALA A 95 14.91 -1.66 -10.22
CA ALA A 95 14.75 -1.74 -8.78
C ALA A 95 13.74 -2.84 -8.40
N GLU A 96 14.10 -3.72 -7.48
CA GLU A 96 13.18 -4.71 -6.92
C GLU A 96 12.18 -4.10 -5.94
N THR A 97 12.58 -3.02 -5.30
CA THR A 97 11.77 -2.32 -4.31
C THR A 97 11.91 -0.82 -4.45
N PHE A 98 10.89 -0.10 -4.02
CA PHE A 98 10.92 1.35 -3.90
C PHE A 98 10.39 1.80 -2.54
N PHE A 99 10.80 2.99 -2.13
CA PHE A 99 10.50 3.54 -0.81
C PHE A 99 9.70 4.82 -0.90
N LEU A 100 8.75 4.96 0.01
CA LEU A 100 8.11 6.24 0.29
C LEU A 100 8.40 6.63 1.74
N HIS A 101 8.72 7.89 1.94
CA HIS A 101 8.85 8.50 3.25
C HIS A 101 7.95 9.75 3.32
N PRO A 102 6.61 9.56 3.36
CA PRO A 102 5.68 10.66 3.36
C PRO A 102 5.85 11.50 4.61
N PRO A 103 5.83 12.84 4.48
CA PRO A 103 5.86 13.71 5.63
C PRO A 103 4.56 13.61 6.45
N GLU A 104 4.59 14.14 7.66
CA GLU A 104 3.41 14.32 8.50
C GLU A 104 2.29 15.04 7.76
N GLY A 105 1.04 14.65 8.02
CA GLY A 105 -0.14 15.20 7.34
C GLY A 105 -0.40 14.65 5.95
N HIS A 106 0.45 13.78 5.41
CA HIS A 106 0.28 13.17 4.08
C HIS A 106 -0.40 11.80 4.16
N ILE A 107 -1.03 11.43 3.06
CA ILE A 107 -1.66 10.11 2.88
C ILE A 107 -1.03 9.38 1.70
N ALA A 108 -0.66 8.13 1.91
CA ALA A 108 -0.32 7.20 0.84
C ALA A 108 -1.53 6.33 0.52
N LEU A 109 -1.86 6.18 -0.75
CA LEU A 109 -2.92 5.31 -1.28
C LEU A 109 -2.31 4.34 -2.28
N PHE A 110 -2.62 3.06 -2.15
CA PHE A 110 -2.07 2.02 -3.03
C PHE A 110 -3.02 0.80 -3.12
N PRO A 111 -2.90 -0.03 -4.17
CA PRO A 111 -3.67 -1.26 -4.26
C PRO A 111 -3.36 -2.18 -3.07
N SER A 112 -4.38 -2.72 -2.43
CA SER A 112 -4.22 -3.59 -1.25
C SER A 112 -3.42 -4.86 -1.54
N THR A 113 -3.37 -5.29 -2.79
CA THR A 113 -2.61 -6.45 -3.26
C THR A 113 -1.12 -6.16 -3.50
N LEU A 114 -0.71 -4.89 -3.45
CA LEU A 114 0.69 -4.52 -3.58
C LEU A 114 1.46 -4.93 -2.32
N HIS A 115 2.46 -5.81 -2.48
CA HIS A 115 3.31 -6.23 -1.38
C HIS A 115 4.06 -5.03 -0.80
N HIS A 116 3.94 -4.87 0.49
CA HIS A 116 4.57 -3.77 1.20
C HIS A 116 5.03 -4.16 2.60
N SER A 117 5.96 -3.38 3.12
CA SER A 117 6.57 -3.54 4.44
C SER A 117 6.92 -2.17 5.00
N THR A 118 7.40 -2.11 6.22
CA THR A 118 8.11 -0.92 6.71
C THR A 118 9.55 -1.27 6.97
N GLU A 119 10.45 -0.35 6.69
CA GLU A 119 11.88 -0.50 6.95
C GLU A 119 12.34 0.59 7.91
N SER A 120 12.93 0.16 9.02
CA SER A 120 13.58 1.07 9.95
C SER A 120 14.88 1.60 9.37
N ILE A 121 15.23 2.80 9.76
CA ILE A 121 16.57 3.37 9.49
C ILE A 121 17.42 3.13 10.72
N ASP A 122 18.63 2.65 10.53
CA ASP A 122 19.56 2.36 11.61
C ASP A 122 19.74 3.56 12.55
N GLY A 123 19.65 3.27 13.84
CA GLY A 123 19.77 4.27 14.89
C GLY A 123 18.56 5.19 15.06
N PHE A 124 17.41 4.86 14.46
CA PHE A 124 16.19 5.58 14.75
C PHE A 124 15.71 5.29 16.18
N VAL A 125 15.58 6.35 16.96
CA VAL A 125 14.98 6.32 18.29
C VAL A 125 13.78 7.26 18.29
N GLY A 126 12.62 6.73 18.63
CA GLY A 126 11.39 7.51 18.66
C GLY A 126 10.17 6.71 18.23
N GLU A 127 9.17 7.44 17.78
CA GLU A 127 7.87 6.86 17.44
C GLU A 127 7.33 7.47 16.16
N ARG A 128 6.97 6.61 15.20
CA ARG A 128 6.17 6.97 14.03
C ARG A 128 4.74 6.51 14.26
N LEU A 129 3.78 7.42 14.03
CA LEU A 129 2.35 7.15 14.14
C LEU A 129 1.66 7.34 12.80
N ALA A 130 0.79 6.40 12.46
CA ALA A 130 -0.04 6.50 11.27
C ALA A 130 -1.41 5.85 11.49
N ILE A 131 -2.46 6.43 10.90
CA ILE A 131 -3.74 5.75 10.73
C ILE A 131 -3.68 4.96 9.44
N VAL A 132 -3.89 3.66 9.55
CA VAL A 132 -3.93 2.74 8.42
C VAL A 132 -5.36 2.29 8.23
N GLY A 133 -5.75 2.01 6.99
CA GLY A 133 -7.07 1.44 6.75
C GLY A 133 -7.22 0.83 5.38
N ASP A 134 -8.30 0.07 5.27
CA ASP A 134 -8.68 -0.71 4.12
C ASP A 134 -10.00 -0.21 3.54
N ILE A 135 -10.03 -0.11 2.21
CA ILE A 135 -11.19 0.37 1.45
C ILE A 135 -11.61 -0.70 0.46
N THR A 136 -12.89 -1.04 0.48
CA THR A 136 -13.52 -1.90 -0.50
C THR A 136 -14.31 -1.06 -1.50
N CYS A 137 -14.05 -1.29 -2.79
CA CYS A 137 -14.83 -0.71 -3.89
C CYS A 137 -16.01 -1.63 -4.18
N VAL A 138 -17.22 -1.09 -4.11
CA VAL A 138 -18.44 -1.81 -4.45
C VAL A 138 -19.14 -1.14 -5.62
N LEU A 139 -19.76 -1.92 -6.50
CA LEU A 139 -20.50 -1.33 -7.62
C LEU A 139 -21.70 -0.52 -7.10
N LYS A 140 -21.91 0.64 -7.69
CA LYS A 140 -23.12 1.43 -7.49
C LYS A 140 -24.34 0.66 -7.97
N LYS A 141 -25.50 0.94 -7.38
CA LYS A 141 -26.75 0.22 -7.62
C LYS A 141 -27.10 0.08 -9.10
N GLU A 142 -26.90 1.12 -9.90
CA GLU A 142 -27.19 1.14 -11.33
C GLU A 142 -26.31 0.19 -12.17
N TYR A 143 -25.21 -0.30 -11.60
CA TYR A 143 -24.26 -1.19 -12.28
C TYR A 143 -24.29 -2.64 -11.77
N LEU A 144 -25.17 -2.97 -10.81
CA LEU A 144 -25.24 -4.32 -10.21
C LEU A 144 -25.58 -5.42 -11.20
N GLN A 145 -26.26 -5.10 -12.29
CA GLN A 145 -26.57 -6.06 -13.35
C GLN A 145 -25.34 -6.58 -14.11
N PHE A 146 -24.20 -5.88 -14.02
CA PHE A 146 -22.94 -6.25 -14.67
C PHE A 146 -22.01 -7.03 -13.72
N SER A 147 -22.55 -7.73 -12.76
CA SER A 147 -21.98 -8.27 -11.53
C SER A 147 -20.74 -9.16 -11.70
N THR A 148 -19.62 -8.56 -12.03
CA THR A 148 -18.29 -9.15 -11.78
C THR A 148 -17.59 -8.54 -10.56
N GLY A 149 -18.24 -7.62 -9.87
CA GLY A 149 -17.71 -6.87 -8.74
C GLY A 149 -18.30 -7.24 -7.40
N PHE A 150 -17.72 -6.71 -6.35
CA PHE A 150 -18.24 -6.86 -4.99
C PHE A 150 -19.61 -6.18 -4.85
N ILE A 151 -20.60 -6.96 -4.46
CA ILE A 151 -21.95 -6.47 -4.17
C ILE A 151 -21.89 -5.77 -2.80
N SER A 152 -22.48 -4.57 -2.71
CA SER A 152 -22.57 -3.86 -1.44
C SER A 152 -23.26 -4.72 -0.37
N PRO A 153 -22.74 -4.74 0.86
CA PRO A 153 -23.32 -5.48 1.99
C PRO A 153 -24.80 -5.20 2.24
N GLN A 154 -25.29 -4.00 1.91
CA GLN A 154 -26.71 -3.65 2.01
C GLN A 154 -27.63 -4.52 1.14
N HIS A 155 -27.10 -5.22 0.15
CA HIS A 155 -27.81 -6.14 -0.72
C HIS A 155 -27.61 -7.61 -0.34
N TRP A 156 -26.81 -7.88 0.68
CA TRP A 156 -26.59 -9.25 1.15
C TRP A 156 -27.81 -9.76 1.91
N LYS A 157 -28.14 -11.00 1.66
CA LYS A 157 -29.12 -11.73 2.47
C LYS A 157 -28.37 -12.74 3.31
N ILE A 158 -28.58 -12.68 4.61
CA ILE A 158 -28.05 -13.70 5.51
C ILE A 158 -28.94 -14.93 5.35
N TYR A 159 -28.35 -16.05 4.97
CA TYR A 159 -29.04 -17.32 4.99
C TYR A 159 -29.30 -17.71 6.45
N GLN A 160 -30.58 -17.79 6.79
CA GLN A 160 -31.05 -18.35 8.06
C GLN A 160 -31.51 -19.77 7.73
N GLY A 161 -30.62 -20.75 8.03
CA GLY A 161 -30.90 -22.18 7.85
C GLY A 161 -32.03 -22.70 8.74
#